data_dcd66be2c0de1c0cf662c66ccdfed3fa
#
_entry.id   dcd66be2c0de1c0cf662c66ccdfed3fa
#
_cell.length_a   1.000
_cell.length_b   1.000
_cell.length_c   1.000
_cell.angle_alpha   90.00
_cell.angle_beta   90.00
_cell.angle_gamma   90.00
#
_symmetry.space_group_name_H-M   'P 1'
#
loop_
_entity.id
_entity.type
_entity.pdbx_description
1 polymer ?
#
loop_
_entity_poly.entity_id
_entity_poly.type
_entity_poly.pdbx_seq_one_letter_code
_entity_poly.pdbx_strand_id
1 'polypeptide(L)'
;MNYARSSQVGIWLKHGLDYRKVSEFLGFDTEELSKISGVSKRSVRLDSRIPQDLKVRLEQIANICALVAGYFEGDIDKTALWFRTPNPLLGDISPRDMIRFGRYKRLLKFVSEAREANTTGAA
;
A
#
# COMPACT_ATOMS: atom_id res chain seq x y z
N MET A 1 16.26 -2.91 17.35
CA MET A 1 15.97 -3.78 16.23
C MET A 1 14.49 -3.91 16.00
N ASN A 2 14.04 -3.66 14.78
CA ASN A 2 12.61 -3.50 14.52
C ASN A 2 11.94 -4.72 13.91
N TYR A 3 12.34 -5.92 14.31
CA TYR A 3 11.75 -7.14 13.79
C TYR A 3 10.25 -7.24 13.98
N ALA A 4 9.75 -6.77 15.13
CA ALA A 4 8.32 -6.81 15.41
C ALA A 4 7.54 -5.95 14.42
N ARG A 5 8.03 -4.76 14.09
CA ARG A 5 7.38 -3.86 13.13
C ARG A 5 7.49 -4.39 11.70
N SER A 6 8.66 -4.88 11.34
CA SER A 6 8.89 -5.52 10.05
C SER A 6 7.94 -6.70 9.87
N SER A 7 7.77 -7.52 10.93
CA SER A 7 6.86 -8.65 10.92
C SER A 7 5.41 -8.26 10.74
N GLN A 8 4.98 -7.12 11.28
CA GLN A 8 3.59 -6.68 11.17
C GLN A 8 3.18 -6.45 9.71
N VAL A 9 4.02 -5.78 8.93
CA VAL A 9 3.73 -5.58 7.51
C VAL A 9 3.95 -6.87 6.73
N GLY A 10 5.00 -7.62 7.04
CA GLY A 10 5.31 -8.88 6.37
C GLY A 10 4.25 -9.96 6.58
N ILE A 11 3.63 -10.00 7.75
CA ILE A 11 2.58 -10.96 8.07
C ILE A 11 1.36 -10.79 7.16
N TRP A 12 1.07 -9.56 6.74
CA TRP A 12 -0.04 -9.33 5.81
C TRP A 12 0.13 -10.09 4.49
N LEU A 13 1.35 -10.43 4.13
CA LEU A 13 1.65 -11.15 2.89
C LEU A 13 1.98 -12.62 3.13
N LYS A 14 2.65 -12.94 4.23
CA LYS A 14 3.21 -14.29 4.48
C LYS A 14 2.19 -15.30 5.00
N HIS A 15 1.25 -14.86 5.82
CA HIS A 15 0.29 -15.74 6.51
C HIS A 15 -1.12 -15.59 5.98
N GLY A 16 -1.24 -15.20 4.72
CA GLY A 16 -2.53 -14.84 4.18
C GLY A 16 -2.77 -13.36 4.41
N LEU A 17 -3.07 -12.65 3.33
CA LEU A 17 -3.24 -11.22 3.38
C LEU A 17 -4.47 -10.84 4.19
N ASP A 18 -4.29 -9.95 5.16
CA ASP A 18 -5.40 -9.36 5.90
C ASP A 18 -5.85 -8.08 5.19
N TYR A 19 -6.90 -8.21 4.37
CA TYR A 19 -7.39 -7.10 3.56
C TYR A 19 -7.89 -5.94 4.40
N ARG A 20 -8.48 -6.24 5.56
CA ARG A 20 -8.96 -5.20 6.47
C ARG A 20 -7.80 -4.34 6.99
N LYS A 21 -6.71 -4.98 7.36
CA LYS A 21 -5.53 -4.26 7.86
C LYS A 21 -4.89 -3.39 6.80
N VAL A 22 -4.84 -3.83 5.55
CA VAL A 22 -4.34 -3.02 4.44
C VAL A 22 -5.20 -1.77 4.28
N SER A 23 -6.52 -1.94 4.27
CA SER A 23 -7.45 -0.82 4.16
C SER A 23 -7.32 0.16 5.33
N GLU A 24 -7.23 -0.36 6.54
CA GLU A 24 -7.08 0.46 7.75
C GLU A 24 -5.74 1.22 7.76
N PHE A 25 -4.67 0.58 7.34
CA PHE A 25 -3.35 1.20 7.30
C PHE A 25 -3.37 2.48 6.46
N LEU A 26 -4.02 2.45 5.32
CA LEU A 26 -4.14 3.61 4.44
C LEU A 26 -5.38 4.46 4.73
N GLY A 27 -6.26 4.00 5.62
CA GLY A 27 -7.45 4.74 6.01
C GLY A 27 -8.45 4.92 4.89
N PHE A 28 -8.63 3.90 4.04
CA PHE A 28 -9.63 3.95 2.98
C PHE A 28 -11.02 3.58 3.50
N ASP A 29 -11.99 4.39 3.15
CA ASP A 29 -13.39 4.12 3.46
C ASP A 29 -14.05 3.30 2.35
N THR A 30 -15.32 2.92 2.55
CA THR A 30 -16.06 2.12 1.60
C THR A 30 -16.14 2.77 0.21
N GLU A 31 -16.36 4.07 0.17
CA GLU A 31 -16.45 4.79 -1.10
C GLU A 31 -15.11 4.79 -1.85
N GLU A 32 -14.02 5.02 -1.13
CA GLU A 32 -12.67 4.97 -1.71
C GLU A 32 -12.34 3.56 -2.21
N LEU A 33 -12.67 2.53 -1.43
CA LEU A 33 -12.46 1.14 -1.85
C LEU A 33 -13.27 0.79 -3.10
N SER A 34 -14.49 1.29 -3.19
CA SER A 34 -15.31 1.14 -4.40
C SER A 34 -14.62 1.74 -5.61
N LYS A 35 -14.16 2.97 -5.48
CA LYS A 35 -13.52 3.69 -6.60
C LYS A 35 -12.22 3.04 -7.06
N ILE A 36 -11.36 2.63 -6.14
CA ILE A 36 -10.06 2.07 -6.51
C ILE A 36 -10.14 0.65 -7.06
N SER A 37 -11.23 -0.07 -6.78
CA SER A 37 -11.40 -1.46 -7.22
C SER A 37 -12.37 -1.62 -8.38
N GLY A 38 -13.23 -0.64 -8.61
CA GLY A 38 -14.33 -0.77 -9.58
C GLY A 38 -15.50 -1.59 -9.06
N VAL A 39 -15.46 -2.05 -7.81
CA VAL A 39 -16.54 -2.80 -7.18
C VAL A 39 -17.60 -1.82 -6.69
N SER A 40 -18.89 -2.12 -6.90
CA SER A 40 -19.96 -1.23 -6.43
C SER A 40 -19.87 -1.05 -4.92
N LYS A 41 -20.21 0.14 -4.45
CA LYS A 41 -20.18 0.47 -3.02
C LYS A 41 -20.95 -0.53 -2.18
N ARG A 42 -22.07 -1.00 -2.71
CA ARG A 42 -22.93 -1.97 -2.06
C ARG A 42 -22.27 -3.34 -1.89
N SER A 43 -21.31 -3.66 -2.75
CA SER A 43 -20.63 -4.95 -2.77
C SER A 43 -19.30 -4.94 -2.02
N VAL A 44 -18.86 -3.79 -1.52
CA VAL A 44 -17.60 -3.69 -0.79
C VAL A 44 -17.72 -4.42 0.55
N ARG A 45 -16.86 -5.43 0.72
CA ARG A 45 -16.72 -6.18 1.98
C ARG A 45 -15.32 -6.76 2.05
N LEU A 46 -14.80 -6.89 3.27
CA LEU A 46 -13.41 -7.31 3.51
C LEU A 46 -13.32 -8.64 4.25
N ASP A 47 -14.40 -9.40 4.27
CA ASP A 47 -14.46 -10.73 4.88
C ASP A 47 -14.15 -11.82 3.85
N SER A 48 -14.47 -13.07 4.17
CA SER A 48 -14.20 -14.22 3.30
C SER A 48 -14.90 -14.15 1.94
N ARG A 49 -15.91 -13.28 1.79
CA ARG A 49 -16.63 -13.09 0.54
C ARG A 49 -16.21 -11.83 -0.21
N ILE A 50 -15.00 -11.38 0.04
CA ILE A 50 -14.46 -10.20 -0.64
C ILE A 50 -14.54 -10.37 -2.16
N PRO A 51 -15.06 -9.36 -2.91
CA PRO A 51 -15.10 -9.44 -4.37
C PRO A 51 -13.70 -9.54 -4.97
N GLN A 52 -13.58 -10.31 -6.04
CA GLN A 52 -12.28 -10.60 -6.67
C GLN A 52 -11.52 -9.32 -7.07
N ASP A 53 -12.21 -8.37 -7.69
CA ASP A 53 -11.53 -7.14 -8.13
C ASP A 53 -11.00 -6.32 -6.96
N LEU A 54 -11.73 -6.28 -5.85
CA LEU A 54 -11.27 -5.61 -4.65
C LEU A 54 -10.08 -6.36 -4.02
N LYS A 55 -10.17 -7.68 -3.99
CA LYS A 55 -9.10 -8.54 -3.47
C LYS A 55 -7.79 -8.29 -4.24
N VAL A 56 -7.85 -8.34 -5.57
CA VAL A 56 -6.67 -8.13 -6.42
C VAL A 56 -6.07 -6.75 -6.19
N ARG A 57 -6.92 -5.72 -6.11
CA ARG A 57 -6.44 -4.37 -5.89
C ARG A 57 -5.76 -4.22 -4.54
N LEU A 58 -6.33 -4.79 -3.48
CA LEU A 58 -5.73 -4.72 -2.15
C LEU A 58 -4.42 -5.50 -2.08
N GLU A 59 -4.30 -6.60 -2.80
CA GLU A 59 -3.04 -7.34 -2.91
C GLU A 59 -1.95 -6.48 -3.55
N GLN A 60 -2.29 -5.75 -4.61
CA GLN A 60 -1.36 -4.84 -5.27
C GLN A 60 -0.94 -3.70 -4.33
N ILE A 61 -1.88 -3.13 -3.62
CA ILE A 61 -1.61 -2.07 -2.66
C ILE A 61 -0.73 -2.59 -1.52
N ALA A 62 -1.03 -3.78 -1.00
CA ALA A 62 -0.24 -4.39 0.05
C ALA A 62 1.22 -4.61 -0.38
N ASN A 63 1.43 -4.98 -1.64
CA ASN A 63 2.77 -5.14 -2.19
C ASN A 63 3.54 -3.81 -2.15
N ILE A 64 2.91 -2.72 -2.55
CA ILE A 64 3.53 -1.40 -2.48
C ILE A 64 3.85 -1.04 -1.02
N CYS A 65 2.92 -1.28 -0.10
CA CYS A 65 3.14 -1.02 1.32
C CYS A 65 4.35 -1.80 1.86
N ALA A 66 4.47 -3.08 1.46
CA ALA A 66 5.59 -3.91 1.89
C ALA A 66 6.93 -3.40 1.36
N LEU A 67 6.97 -2.96 0.10
CA LEU A 67 8.18 -2.40 -0.48
C LEU A 67 8.62 -1.13 0.25
N VAL A 68 7.69 -0.25 0.54
CA VAL A 68 7.98 0.99 1.27
C VAL A 68 8.39 0.70 2.71
N ALA A 69 7.70 -0.23 3.37
CA ALA A 69 8.06 -0.64 4.72
C ALA A 69 9.49 -1.20 4.80
N GLY A 70 9.89 -1.96 3.78
CA GLY A 70 11.26 -2.45 3.68
C GLY A 70 12.28 -1.32 3.58
N TYR A 71 11.93 -0.26 2.87
CA TYR A 71 12.76 0.93 2.77
C TYR A 71 13.00 1.59 4.13
N PHE A 72 12.01 1.59 4.98
CA PHE A 72 12.07 2.14 6.33
C PHE A 72 12.41 1.08 7.39
N GLU A 73 12.97 -0.04 6.98
CA GLU A 73 13.39 -1.13 7.87
C GLU A 73 12.24 -1.64 8.77
N GLY A 74 11.03 -1.63 8.22
CA GLY A 74 9.84 -2.11 8.92
C GLY A 74 9.22 -1.12 9.89
N ASP A 75 9.68 0.12 9.90
CA ASP A 75 9.09 1.15 10.78
C ASP A 75 7.71 1.55 10.25
N ILE A 76 6.68 1.09 10.94
CA ILE A 76 5.29 1.30 10.53
C ILE A 76 4.91 2.78 10.56
N ASP A 77 5.36 3.51 11.58
CA ASP A 77 5.00 4.93 11.71
C ASP A 77 5.60 5.76 10.58
N LYS A 78 6.86 5.50 10.25
CA LYS A 78 7.52 6.18 9.13
C LYS A 78 6.86 5.81 7.80
N THR A 79 6.51 4.55 7.62
CA THR A 79 5.83 4.07 6.43
C THR A 79 4.48 4.76 6.26
N ALA A 80 3.68 4.81 7.32
CA ALA A 80 2.38 5.46 7.30
C ALA A 80 2.51 6.95 7.00
N LEU A 81 3.48 7.61 7.60
CA LEU A 81 3.72 9.03 7.37
C LEU A 81 4.10 9.29 5.91
N TRP A 82 4.94 8.44 5.33
CA TRP A 82 5.35 8.57 3.93
C TRP A 82 4.13 8.51 3.00
N PHE A 83 3.22 7.57 3.22
CA PHE A 83 2.02 7.45 2.40
C PHE A 83 1.10 8.66 2.50
N ARG A 84 1.10 9.36 3.61
CA ARG A 84 0.20 10.50 3.86
C ARG A 84 0.82 11.86 3.58
N THR A 85 2.10 11.89 3.23
CA THR A 85 2.81 13.15 3.01
C THR A 85 2.89 13.47 1.52
N PRO A 86 2.48 14.67 1.07
CA PRO A 86 2.69 15.07 -0.31
C PRO A 86 4.17 14.96 -0.68
N ASN A 87 4.44 14.42 -1.86
CA ASN A 87 5.81 14.15 -2.32
C ASN A 87 6.09 14.96 -3.57
N PRO A 88 7.09 15.87 -3.55
CA PRO A 88 7.43 16.68 -4.72
C PRO A 88 7.77 15.85 -5.96
N LEU A 89 8.34 14.67 -5.77
CA LEU A 89 8.69 13.78 -6.88
C LEU A 89 7.48 13.11 -7.52
N LEU A 90 6.32 13.21 -6.87
CA LEU A 90 5.06 12.65 -7.36
C LEU A 90 4.06 13.74 -7.75
N GLY A 91 4.55 14.96 -8.00
CA GLY A 91 3.68 16.08 -8.36
C GLY A 91 2.97 16.72 -7.17
N ASP A 92 3.59 16.67 -6.01
CA ASP A 92 3.07 17.26 -4.77
C ASP A 92 1.78 16.62 -4.26
N ILE A 93 1.52 15.38 -4.66
CA ILE A 93 0.43 14.60 -4.07
C ILE A 93 1.01 13.51 -3.19
N SER A 94 0.23 13.03 -2.23
CA SER A 94 0.67 11.94 -1.37
C SER A 94 0.58 10.61 -2.11
N PRO A 95 1.45 9.65 -1.77
CA PRO A 95 1.31 8.29 -2.31
C PRO A 95 -0.07 7.68 -2.08
N ARG A 96 -0.67 7.94 -0.91
CA ARG A 96 -2.04 7.50 -0.61
C ARG A 96 -3.04 8.07 -1.62
N ASP A 97 -2.92 9.33 -1.96
CA ASP A 97 -3.81 9.97 -2.92
C ASP A 97 -3.57 9.45 -4.34
N MET A 98 -2.33 9.11 -4.70
CA MET A 98 -2.08 8.44 -5.97
C MET A 98 -2.87 7.14 -6.07
N ILE A 99 -2.88 6.34 -5.00
CA ILE A 99 -3.66 5.10 -4.96
C ILE A 99 -5.14 5.41 -5.06
N ARG A 100 -5.60 6.39 -4.31
CA ARG A 100 -7.01 6.82 -4.31
C ARG A 100 -7.48 7.25 -5.70
N PHE A 101 -6.60 7.88 -6.48
CA PHE A 101 -6.90 8.31 -7.85
C PHE A 101 -6.64 7.22 -8.89
N GLY A 102 -6.36 5.99 -8.48
CA GLY A 102 -6.14 4.87 -9.39
C GLY A 102 -4.77 4.81 -10.04
N ARG A 103 -3.81 5.56 -9.51
CA ARG A 103 -2.45 5.65 -10.09
C ARG A 103 -1.45 4.72 -9.40
N TYR A 104 -1.90 3.57 -8.95
CA TYR A 104 -1.05 2.66 -8.19
C TYR A 104 0.11 2.10 -9.03
N LYS A 105 -0.08 1.91 -10.33
CA LYS A 105 0.99 1.41 -11.21
C LYS A 105 2.15 2.40 -11.30
N ARG A 106 1.82 3.66 -11.40
CA ARG A 106 2.84 4.73 -11.43
C ARG A 106 3.59 4.79 -10.11
N LEU A 107 2.87 4.66 -9.00
CA LEU A 107 3.47 4.63 -7.67
C LEU A 107 4.36 3.40 -7.51
N LEU A 108 3.91 2.23 -7.95
CA LEU A 108 4.71 1.01 -7.90
C LEU A 108 6.01 1.18 -8.68
N LYS A 109 5.94 1.77 -9.86
CA LYS A 109 7.13 2.02 -10.69
C LYS A 109 8.11 2.93 -9.93
N PHE A 110 7.62 4.02 -9.36
CA PHE A 110 8.45 4.95 -8.59
C PHE A 110 9.15 4.24 -7.42
N VAL A 111 8.40 3.47 -6.65
CA VAL A 111 8.95 2.76 -5.48
C VAL A 111 9.96 1.70 -5.92
N SER A 112 9.66 0.96 -6.98
CA SER A 112 10.56 -0.09 -7.50
C SER A 112 11.86 0.50 -8.01
N GLU A 113 11.80 1.60 -8.74
CA GLU A 113 13.00 2.28 -9.26
C GLU A 113 13.86 2.83 -8.12
N ALA A 114 13.24 3.40 -7.10
CA ALA A 114 13.96 3.90 -5.94
C ALA A 114 14.68 2.75 -5.20
N ARG A 115 14.03 1.60 -5.10
CA ARG A 115 14.62 0.43 -4.49
C ARG A 115 15.81 -0.10 -5.30
N GLU A 116 15.69 -0.17 -6.62
CA GLU A 116 16.77 -0.60 -7.50
C GLU A 116 17.97 0.32 -7.38
N ALA A 117 17.76 1.63 -7.39
CA ALA A 117 18.82 2.60 -7.22
C ALA A 117 19.56 2.38 -5.90
N ASN A 118 18.82 2.05 -4.84
CA ASN A 118 19.39 1.79 -3.52
C ASN A 118 20.22 0.51 -3.49
N THR A 119 19.74 -0.55 -4.16
CA THR A 119 20.41 -1.85 -4.14
C THR A 119 21.60 -1.92 -5.09
N THR A 120 21.63 -1.11 -6.15
CA THR A 120 22.74 -1.10 -7.12
C THR A 120 23.91 -0.26 -6.67
N GLY A 121 23.91 0.20 -5.43
CA GLY A 121 25.05 0.94 -4.90
C GLY A 121 25.13 2.37 -5.41
N ALA A 122 24.03 2.94 -5.82
CA ALA A 122 23.94 4.33 -6.20
C ALA A 122 24.26 5.27 -5.03
N ALA A 123 24.40 4.70 -3.90
CA ALA A 123 24.81 5.43 -2.71
C ALA A 123 26.33 5.69 -2.76
#